data_b00fc90e37d7de3bc62f60553a34c3b2
#
_entry.id   b00fc90e37d7de3bc62f60553a34c3b2
#
_cell.length_a   1.000
_cell.length_b   1.000
_cell.length_c   1.000
_cell.angle_alpha   90.00
_cell.angle_beta   90.00
_cell.angle_gamma   90.00
#
_symmetry.space_group_name_H-M   'P 1'
#
loop_
_entity.id
_entity.type
_entity.pdbx_description
1 polymer ?
#
loop_
_entity_poly.entity_id
_entity_poly.type
_entity_poly.pdbx_seq_one_letter_code
_entity_poly.pdbx_strand_id
1 'polypeptide(L)'
;MQRILIILLAALCVAACGRRRSAPSQETAVSASRPRVFLPAIAPAGLSPDEQRDYLRRHYWDRFDFTDTLFVSEADTVQMIEAFARYIAVLSDRPADSAPMDSLMRRASSSKLMLDYFAMLAGTVLHDPNSPLRNDEFYIPVLRAQLASPFYDEYERIAPQYDLEMAMQNRLGQPANDFRYTLASGASGTLYGLQAEYVLL
;
A
#
# COMPACT_ATOMS: atom_id res chain seq x y z
N MET A 1 -13.73 57.13 -63.58
CA MET A 1 -14.50 55.91 -63.24
C MET A 1 -13.63 54.93 -62.46
N GLN A 2 -12.36 54.79 -62.71
CA GLN A 2 -11.48 53.79 -62.07
C GLN A 2 -11.19 54.07 -60.57
N ARG A 3 -11.19 55.37 -60.15
CA ARG A 3 -10.95 55.69 -58.70
C ARG A 3 -12.16 55.41 -57.77
N ILE A 4 -13.38 55.43 -58.30
CA ILE A 4 -14.59 55.17 -57.58
C ILE A 4 -14.74 53.63 -57.35
N LEU A 5 -14.26 52.83 -58.30
CA LEU A 5 -14.30 51.40 -58.23
C LEU A 5 -13.35 50.81 -57.14
N ILE A 6 -12.18 51.46 -56.98
CA ILE A 6 -11.18 51.10 -55.98
C ILE A 6 -11.68 51.39 -54.54
N ILE A 7 -12.40 52.51 -54.35
CA ILE A 7 -12.95 52.89 -53.04
C ILE A 7 -14.10 51.96 -52.66
N LEU A 8 -14.92 51.51 -53.61
CA LEU A 8 -15.99 50.50 -53.34
C LEU A 8 -15.44 49.13 -53.05
N LEU A 9 -14.32 48.73 -53.65
CA LEU A 9 -13.68 47.43 -53.32
C LEU A 9 -13.00 47.43 -51.94
N ALA A 10 -12.42 48.62 -51.53
CA ALA A 10 -11.82 48.75 -50.19
C ALA A 10 -12.87 48.73 -49.04
N ALA A 11 -14.07 49.28 -49.30
CA ALA A 11 -15.16 49.24 -48.31
C ALA A 11 -15.76 47.84 -48.10
N LEU A 12 -15.68 46.93 -49.09
CA LEU A 12 -16.20 45.57 -48.98
C LEU A 12 -15.27 44.66 -48.15
N CYS A 13 -13.97 44.93 -48.11
CA CYS A 13 -13.03 44.12 -47.32
C CYS A 13 -13.08 44.39 -45.80
N VAL A 14 -13.58 45.54 -45.36
CA VAL A 14 -13.65 45.88 -43.93
C VAL A 14 -14.89 45.25 -43.26
N ALA A 15 -15.94 44.90 -44.04
CA ALA A 15 -17.16 44.29 -43.49
C ALA A 15 -17.04 42.76 -43.24
N ALA A 16 -15.96 42.11 -43.73
CA ALA A 16 -15.77 40.66 -43.58
C ALA A 16 -14.96 40.25 -42.35
N CYS A 17 -14.39 41.19 -41.58
CA CYS A 17 -13.57 40.90 -40.37
C CYS A 17 -14.32 40.99 -39.04
N GLY A 18 -15.61 41.04 -39.04
CA GLY A 18 -16.37 41.25 -37.80
C GLY A 18 -17.40 40.19 -37.50
N ARG A 19 -17.06 38.91 -37.46
CA ARG A 19 -17.83 37.85 -36.71
C ARG A 19 -17.09 36.53 -36.70
N ARG A 20 -15.91 36.45 -36.10
CA ARG A 20 -15.51 35.21 -35.49
C ARG A 20 -16.37 35.04 -34.23
N ARG A 21 -17.48 34.31 -34.39
CA ARG A 21 -18.09 33.62 -33.26
C ARG A 21 -17.03 32.66 -32.74
N SER A 22 -16.39 33.01 -31.63
CA SER A 22 -15.69 32.08 -30.80
C SER A 22 -16.74 31.02 -30.45
N ALA A 23 -16.58 29.84 -31.01
CA ALA A 23 -17.28 28.67 -30.50
C ALA A 23 -16.88 28.60 -29.00
N PRO A 24 -17.82 28.37 -28.10
CA PRO A 24 -17.46 28.08 -26.73
C PRO A 24 -16.58 26.84 -26.78
N SER A 25 -15.28 27.00 -26.43
CA SER A 25 -14.45 25.89 -26.05
C SER A 25 -15.24 25.18 -25.00
N GLN A 26 -15.78 24.01 -25.29
CA GLN A 26 -16.16 23.08 -24.26
C GLN A 26 -14.85 22.72 -23.53
N GLU A 27 -14.51 23.52 -22.55
CA GLU A 27 -13.73 23.03 -21.43
C GLU A 27 -14.52 21.84 -20.92
N THR A 28 -14.07 20.65 -21.31
CA THR A 28 -14.44 19.43 -20.64
C THR A 28 -13.95 19.64 -19.22
N ALA A 29 -14.83 20.15 -18.36
CA ALA A 29 -14.61 20.13 -16.93
C ALA A 29 -14.45 18.66 -16.58
N VAL A 30 -13.20 18.21 -16.52
CA VAL A 30 -12.86 16.97 -15.82
C VAL A 30 -13.33 17.24 -14.41
N SER A 31 -14.53 16.78 -14.11
CA SER A 31 -15.06 16.74 -12.76
C SER A 31 -14.06 15.88 -11.98
N ALA A 32 -13.11 16.53 -11.34
CA ALA A 32 -12.22 15.88 -10.41
C ALA A 32 -13.13 15.33 -9.29
N SER A 33 -13.52 14.05 -9.45
CA SER A 33 -14.24 13.34 -8.40
C SER A 33 -13.37 13.43 -7.14
N ARG A 34 -13.98 13.78 -6.01
CA ARG A 34 -13.23 13.76 -4.74
C ARG A 34 -12.72 12.34 -4.50
N PRO A 35 -11.44 12.19 -4.08
CA PRO A 35 -10.91 10.87 -3.77
C PRO A 35 -11.81 10.13 -2.80
N ARG A 36 -11.98 8.85 -3.02
CA ARG A 36 -12.75 7.98 -2.10
C ARG A 36 -11.95 7.76 -0.84
N VAL A 37 -12.62 7.82 0.30
CA VAL A 37 -12.02 7.71 1.62
C VAL A 37 -12.56 6.47 2.32
N PHE A 38 -11.67 5.65 2.87
CA PHE A 38 -12.04 4.53 3.72
C PHE A 38 -12.29 5.00 5.15
N LEU A 39 -13.41 4.59 5.72
CA LEU A 39 -13.76 4.82 7.12
C LEU A 39 -13.80 3.48 7.85
N PRO A 40 -12.85 3.23 8.80
CA PRO A 40 -12.81 1.99 9.56
C PRO A 40 -14.07 1.78 10.40
N ALA A 41 -14.27 0.54 10.85
CA ALA A 41 -15.29 0.24 11.86
C ALA A 41 -15.01 1.04 13.14
N ILE A 42 -16.09 1.39 13.84
CA ILE A 42 -16.03 2.07 15.14
C ILE A 42 -16.48 1.06 16.20
N ALA A 43 -15.68 0.92 17.26
CA ALA A 43 -16.04 0.05 18.37
C ALA A 43 -17.32 0.56 19.06
N PRO A 44 -18.20 -0.34 19.53
CA PRO A 44 -19.38 0.04 20.28
C PRO A 44 -19.05 0.88 21.53
N ALA A 45 -19.95 1.79 21.87
CA ALA A 45 -19.83 2.57 23.08
C ALA A 45 -19.94 1.67 24.33
N GLY A 46 -19.22 2.03 25.41
CA GLY A 46 -19.27 1.31 26.68
C GLY A 46 -18.28 0.16 26.84
N LEU A 47 -17.52 -0.18 25.80
CA LEU A 47 -16.43 -1.16 25.91
C LEU A 47 -15.23 -0.53 26.63
N SER A 48 -14.53 -1.33 27.42
CA SER A 48 -13.21 -0.96 27.97
C SER A 48 -12.18 -0.77 26.83
N PRO A 49 -11.05 -0.09 27.07
CA PRO A 49 -10.01 0.11 26.04
C PRO A 49 -9.51 -1.20 25.41
N ASP A 50 -9.38 -2.26 26.20
CA ASP A 50 -8.92 -3.55 25.71
C ASP A 50 -9.99 -4.26 24.86
N GLU A 51 -11.26 -4.21 25.28
CA GLU A 51 -12.37 -4.74 24.48
C GLU A 51 -12.56 -3.97 23.17
N GLN A 52 -12.38 -2.63 23.18
CA GLN A 52 -12.40 -1.81 21.96
C GLN A 52 -11.29 -2.24 21.00
N ARG A 53 -10.08 -2.49 21.51
CA ARG A 53 -8.93 -2.95 20.73
C ARG A 53 -9.20 -4.33 20.15
N ASP A 54 -9.70 -5.27 20.96
CA ASP A 54 -10.06 -6.62 20.52
C ASP A 54 -11.20 -6.61 19.48
N TYR A 55 -12.13 -5.68 19.59
CA TYR A 55 -13.17 -5.45 18.58
C TYR A 55 -12.53 -4.97 17.26
N LEU A 56 -11.70 -3.93 17.31
CA LEU A 56 -11.05 -3.36 16.12
C LEU A 56 -10.10 -4.35 15.44
N ARG A 57 -9.42 -5.22 16.17
CA ARG A 57 -8.61 -6.31 15.59
C ARG A 57 -9.38 -7.14 14.58
N ARG A 58 -10.64 -7.41 14.87
CA ARG A 58 -11.49 -8.29 14.05
C ARG A 58 -12.32 -7.55 13.03
N HIS A 59 -12.73 -6.33 13.34
CA HIS A 59 -13.78 -5.60 12.63
C HIS A 59 -13.30 -4.35 11.89
N TYR A 60 -12.03 -3.98 12.01
CA TYR A 60 -11.50 -2.74 11.44
C TYR A 60 -11.86 -2.54 9.96
N TRP A 61 -11.76 -3.62 9.17
CA TRP A 61 -11.97 -3.63 7.74
C TRP A 61 -13.38 -4.05 7.31
N ASP A 62 -14.35 -4.20 8.21
CA ASP A 62 -15.68 -4.71 7.86
C ASP A 62 -16.47 -3.79 6.92
N ARG A 63 -16.14 -2.51 6.92
CA ARG A 63 -16.74 -1.53 6.02
C ARG A 63 -16.02 -1.39 4.67
N PHE A 64 -14.94 -2.13 4.46
CA PHE A 64 -14.19 -2.11 3.21
C PHE A 64 -14.73 -3.18 2.27
N ASP A 65 -15.12 -2.76 1.05
CA ASP A 65 -15.55 -3.69 0.00
C ASP A 65 -14.33 -4.17 -0.79
N PHE A 66 -13.85 -5.37 -0.49
CA PHE A 66 -12.72 -6.00 -1.18
C PHE A 66 -13.03 -6.43 -2.62
N THR A 67 -14.28 -6.32 -3.08
CA THR A 67 -14.66 -6.61 -4.46
C THR A 67 -14.67 -5.36 -5.34
N ASP A 68 -14.66 -4.18 -4.73
CA ASP A 68 -14.68 -2.88 -5.41
C ASP A 68 -13.28 -2.49 -5.91
N THR A 69 -12.89 -2.99 -7.07
CA THR A 69 -11.58 -2.70 -7.67
C THR A 69 -11.44 -1.25 -8.14
N LEU A 70 -12.55 -0.53 -8.37
CA LEU A 70 -12.52 0.90 -8.72
C LEU A 70 -12.01 1.75 -7.56
N PHE A 71 -12.25 1.31 -6.32
CA PHE A 71 -11.74 1.98 -5.14
C PHE A 71 -10.22 2.22 -5.21
N VAL A 72 -9.47 1.22 -5.70
CA VAL A 72 -7.99 1.29 -5.78
C VAL A 72 -7.51 2.47 -6.64
N SER A 73 -8.21 2.78 -7.74
CA SER A 73 -7.86 3.89 -8.64
C SER A 73 -8.37 5.26 -8.17
N GLU A 74 -9.38 5.28 -7.31
CA GLU A 74 -10.07 6.50 -6.87
C GLU A 74 -9.75 6.88 -5.42
N ALA A 75 -9.10 5.99 -4.66
CA ALA A 75 -8.78 6.21 -3.27
C ALA A 75 -7.69 7.27 -3.07
N ASP A 76 -7.80 8.00 -1.97
CA ASP A 76 -6.69 8.77 -1.43
C ASP A 76 -5.66 7.81 -0.84
N THR A 77 -4.53 7.61 -1.55
CA THR A 77 -3.48 6.68 -1.15
C THR A 77 -2.86 7.04 0.20
N VAL A 78 -2.69 8.33 0.50
CA VAL A 78 -2.13 8.79 1.78
C VAL A 78 -3.07 8.43 2.92
N GLN A 79 -4.36 8.70 2.76
CA GLN A 79 -5.38 8.33 3.75
C GLN A 79 -5.43 6.81 3.97
N MET A 80 -5.25 6.02 2.91
CA MET A 80 -5.24 4.56 3.03
C MET A 80 -3.98 4.04 3.74
N ILE A 81 -2.80 4.61 3.47
CA ILE A 81 -1.57 4.30 4.22
C ILE A 81 -1.76 4.63 5.70
N GLU A 82 -2.33 5.78 6.04
CA GLU A 82 -2.63 6.16 7.41
C GLU A 82 -3.65 5.22 8.07
N ALA A 83 -4.70 4.82 7.34
CA ALA A 83 -5.68 3.86 7.84
C ALA A 83 -5.04 2.50 8.12
N PHE A 84 -4.17 2.04 7.23
CA PHE A 84 -3.41 0.79 7.42
C PHE A 84 -2.46 0.90 8.62
N ALA A 85 -1.72 2.01 8.74
CA ALA A 85 -0.83 2.25 9.88
C ALA A 85 -1.59 2.26 11.22
N ARG A 86 -2.78 2.87 11.27
CA ARG A 86 -3.66 2.81 12.45
C ARG A 86 -4.11 1.39 12.77
N TYR A 87 -4.40 0.58 11.74
CA TYR A 87 -4.72 -0.84 11.95
C TYR A 87 -3.53 -1.60 12.56
N ILE A 88 -2.32 -1.40 12.05
CA ILE A 88 -1.12 -2.01 12.62
C ILE A 88 -0.90 -1.58 14.08
N ALA A 89 -1.14 -0.31 14.40
CA ALA A 89 -1.08 0.17 15.79
C ALA A 89 -2.09 -0.54 16.71
N VAL A 90 -3.27 -0.91 16.21
CA VAL A 90 -4.24 -1.75 16.96
C VAL A 90 -3.70 -3.15 17.22
N LEU A 91 -2.88 -3.71 16.30
CA LEU A 91 -2.32 -5.05 16.43
C LEU A 91 -1.06 -5.12 17.32
N SER A 92 -0.38 -4.00 17.51
CA SER A 92 1.00 -3.93 18.03
C SER A 92 1.19 -4.43 19.46
N ASP A 93 0.13 -4.54 20.26
CA ASP A 93 0.18 -5.12 21.62
C ASP A 93 0.29 -6.65 21.64
N ARG A 94 0.04 -7.32 20.50
CA ARG A 94 0.20 -8.78 20.30
C ARG A 94 0.99 -9.04 19.01
N PRO A 95 2.27 -8.70 18.96
CA PRO A 95 3.07 -8.76 17.73
C PRO A 95 3.23 -10.18 17.16
N ALA A 96 3.07 -11.22 17.99
CA ALA A 96 3.13 -12.60 17.55
C ALA A 96 1.77 -13.14 17.01
N ASP A 97 0.68 -12.38 17.11
CA ASP A 97 -0.64 -12.79 16.62
C ASP A 97 -0.84 -12.33 15.18
N SER A 98 -0.50 -13.17 14.22
CA SER A 98 -0.66 -12.90 12.79
C SER A 98 -2.09 -13.10 12.28
N ALA A 99 -3.00 -13.72 13.05
CA ALA A 99 -4.32 -14.10 12.58
C ALA A 99 -5.17 -12.92 11.99
N PRO A 100 -5.12 -11.70 12.54
CA PRO A 100 -5.80 -10.57 11.94
C PRO A 100 -5.25 -10.20 10.54
N MET A 101 -3.92 -10.27 10.36
CA MET A 101 -3.29 -10.02 9.06
C MET A 101 -3.59 -11.14 8.06
N ASP A 102 -3.58 -12.40 8.48
CA ASP A 102 -4.00 -13.55 7.64
C ASP A 102 -5.45 -13.37 7.17
N SER A 103 -6.34 -12.90 8.06
CA SER A 103 -7.73 -12.63 7.71
C SER A 103 -7.88 -11.48 6.72
N LEU A 104 -7.14 -10.38 6.91
CA LEU A 104 -7.10 -9.25 5.99
C LEU A 104 -6.63 -9.68 4.60
N MET A 105 -5.50 -10.38 4.53
CA MET A 105 -4.90 -10.77 3.26
C MET A 105 -5.75 -11.81 2.51
N ARG A 106 -6.45 -12.70 3.21
CA ARG A 106 -7.42 -13.61 2.59
C ARG A 106 -8.56 -12.84 1.92
N ARG A 107 -9.06 -11.73 2.54
CA ARG A 107 -10.07 -10.86 1.93
C ARG A 107 -9.51 -10.08 0.74
N ALA A 108 -8.29 -9.55 0.87
CA ALA A 108 -7.59 -8.83 -0.20
C ALA A 108 -7.28 -9.72 -1.42
N SER A 109 -7.16 -11.04 -1.23
CA SER A 109 -6.92 -12.00 -2.31
C SER A 109 -8.14 -12.24 -3.23
N SER A 110 -9.19 -11.41 -3.16
CA SER A 110 -10.36 -11.48 -4.04
C SER A 110 -10.04 -11.20 -5.50
N SER A 111 -9.02 -10.40 -5.78
CA SER A 111 -8.49 -10.08 -7.11
C SER A 111 -7.01 -9.74 -7.04
N LYS A 112 -6.32 -9.81 -8.19
CA LYS A 112 -4.91 -9.41 -8.27
C LYS A 112 -4.72 -7.95 -7.84
N LEU A 113 -5.56 -7.05 -8.38
CA LEU A 113 -5.46 -5.62 -8.10
C LEU A 113 -5.63 -5.29 -6.61
N MET A 114 -6.56 -5.96 -5.94
CA MET A 114 -6.80 -5.76 -4.51
C MET A 114 -5.65 -6.33 -3.66
N LEU A 115 -5.14 -7.50 -4.04
CA LEU A 115 -3.98 -8.11 -3.38
C LEU A 115 -2.74 -7.21 -3.50
N ASP A 116 -2.44 -6.72 -4.71
CA ASP A 116 -1.32 -5.83 -4.98
C ASP A 116 -1.44 -4.52 -4.19
N TYR A 117 -2.66 -3.99 -4.10
CA TYR A 117 -2.93 -2.76 -3.37
C TYR A 117 -2.66 -2.92 -1.86
N PHE A 118 -3.18 -3.97 -1.22
CA PHE A 118 -2.91 -4.22 0.19
C PHE A 118 -1.47 -4.64 0.45
N ALA A 119 -0.82 -5.34 -0.48
CA ALA A 119 0.61 -5.64 -0.40
C ALA A 119 1.46 -4.36 -0.47
N MET A 120 1.11 -3.39 -1.31
CA MET A 120 1.77 -2.08 -1.38
C MET A 120 1.60 -1.30 -0.06
N LEU A 121 0.37 -1.23 0.50
CA LEU A 121 0.15 -0.60 1.81
C LEU A 121 0.99 -1.25 2.91
N ALA A 122 1.00 -2.58 2.94
CA ALA A 122 1.79 -3.34 3.90
C ALA A 122 3.29 -3.14 3.70
N GLY A 123 3.79 -3.15 2.48
CA GLY A 123 5.19 -2.88 2.17
C GLY A 123 5.63 -1.51 2.69
N THR A 124 4.81 -0.48 2.47
CA THR A 124 5.07 0.88 2.94
C THR A 124 5.11 0.98 4.46
N VAL A 125 4.23 0.27 5.17
CA VAL A 125 4.10 0.41 6.62
C VAL A 125 4.95 -0.58 7.40
N LEU A 126 5.05 -1.84 6.91
CA LEU A 126 5.67 -2.94 7.66
C LEU A 126 7.08 -3.31 7.20
N HIS A 127 7.46 -2.95 5.95
CA HIS A 127 8.71 -3.40 5.35
C HIS A 127 9.68 -2.26 5.03
N ASP A 128 9.22 -1.02 4.78
CA ASP A 128 10.09 0.12 4.56
C ASP A 128 11.05 0.28 5.76
N PRO A 129 12.39 0.33 5.53
CA PRO A 129 13.37 0.46 6.60
C PRO A 129 13.22 1.75 7.42
N ASN A 130 12.58 2.78 6.88
CA ASN A 130 12.32 4.05 7.58
C ASN A 130 10.96 4.06 8.30
N SER A 131 10.15 3.02 8.16
CA SER A 131 8.86 2.94 8.84
C SER A 131 9.01 2.69 10.33
N PRO A 132 8.43 3.52 11.20
CA PRO A 132 8.43 3.29 12.65
C PRO A 132 7.57 2.09 13.06
N LEU A 133 6.75 1.57 12.14
CA LEU A 133 5.87 0.42 12.36
C LEU A 133 6.40 -0.85 11.64
N ARG A 134 7.66 -0.85 11.20
CA ARG A 134 8.27 -2.02 10.58
C ARG A 134 8.09 -3.25 11.47
N ASN A 135 7.56 -4.34 10.91
CA ASN A 135 7.28 -5.55 11.65
C ASN A 135 7.17 -6.75 10.71
N ASP A 136 8.18 -7.62 10.73
CA ASP A 136 8.23 -8.79 9.87
C ASP A 136 7.15 -9.84 10.23
N GLU A 137 6.75 -9.95 11.50
CA GLU A 137 5.69 -10.89 11.92
C GLU A 137 4.33 -10.57 11.26
N PHE A 138 4.01 -9.28 11.11
CA PHE A 138 2.81 -8.87 10.39
C PHE A 138 3.00 -8.83 8.88
N TYR A 139 4.24 -8.76 8.38
CA TYR A 139 4.52 -8.78 6.94
C TYR A 139 4.55 -10.20 6.35
N ILE A 140 4.95 -11.20 7.11
CA ILE A 140 4.96 -12.63 6.70
C ILE A 140 3.60 -13.08 6.11
N PRO A 141 2.43 -12.80 6.73
CA PRO A 141 1.13 -13.13 6.13
C PRO A 141 0.89 -12.52 4.75
N VAL A 142 1.39 -11.30 4.51
CA VAL A 142 1.28 -10.61 3.22
C VAL A 142 2.05 -11.37 2.15
N LEU A 143 3.31 -11.68 2.42
CA LEU A 143 4.19 -12.43 1.52
C LEU A 143 3.62 -13.82 1.21
N ARG A 144 3.10 -14.51 2.22
CA ARG A 144 2.43 -15.81 2.03
C ARG A 144 1.19 -15.72 1.15
N ALA A 145 0.39 -14.66 1.30
CA ALA A 145 -0.79 -14.44 0.46
C ALA A 145 -0.40 -14.19 -1.01
N GLN A 146 0.66 -13.41 -1.25
CA GLN A 146 1.19 -13.18 -2.60
C GLN A 146 1.68 -14.49 -3.23
N LEU A 147 2.46 -15.29 -2.50
CA LEU A 147 3.01 -16.56 -2.99
C LEU A 147 1.93 -17.63 -3.22
N ALA A 148 0.87 -17.64 -2.42
CA ALA A 148 -0.27 -18.55 -2.57
C ALA A 148 -1.25 -18.10 -3.66
N SER A 149 -1.12 -16.88 -4.16
CA SER A 149 -2.06 -16.30 -5.13
C SER A 149 -1.98 -17.02 -6.49
N PRO A 150 -3.12 -17.40 -7.06
CA PRO A 150 -3.16 -17.92 -8.43
C PRO A 150 -2.93 -16.83 -9.50
N PHE A 151 -2.97 -15.56 -9.10
CA PHE A 151 -2.80 -14.41 -9.99
C PHE A 151 -1.34 -14.06 -10.26
N TYR A 152 -0.40 -14.56 -9.44
CA TYR A 152 1.03 -14.27 -9.58
C TYR A 152 1.68 -15.33 -10.45
N ASP A 153 2.46 -14.88 -11.43
CA ASP A 153 3.32 -15.74 -12.23
C ASP A 153 4.66 -16.04 -11.51
N GLU A 154 5.54 -16.76 -12.17
CA GLU A 154 6.84 -17.14 -11.63
C GLU A 154 7.74 -15.93 -11.33
N TYR A 155 7.70 -14.90 -12.17
CA TYR A 155 8.52 -13.70 -12.01
C TYR A 155 8.01 -12.82 -10.85
N GLU A 156 6.71 -12.67 -10.73
CA GLU A 156 6.08 -11.90 -9.68
C GLU A 156 6.30 -12.51 -8.28
N ARG A 157 6.58 -13.80 -8.20
CA ARG A 157 6.89 -14.51 -6.94
C ARG A 157 8.32 -14.36 -6.46
N ILE A 158 9.26 -13.94 -7.31
CA ILE A 158 10.69 -13.86 -6.95
C ILE A 158 10.91 -12.93 -5.76
N ALA A 159 10.39 -11.70 -5.80
CA ALA A 159 10.59 -10.74 -4.73
C ALA A 159 9.88 -11.16 -3.43
N PRO A 160 8.59 -11.54 -3.41
CA PRO A 160 7.94 -12.05 -2.20
C PRO A 160 8.60 -13.29 -1.61
N GLN A 161 9.16 -14.18 -2.45
CA GLN A 161 9.89 -15.35 -1.98
C GLN A 161 11.16 -14.96 -1.22
N TYR A 162 11.96 -14.07 -1.81
CA TYR A 162 13.18 -13.57 -1.18
C TYR A 162 12.87 -12.84 0.14
N ASP A 163 11.86 -11.96 0.13
CA ASP A 163 11.48 -11.20 1.32
C ASP A 163 10.96 -12.13 2.44
N LEU A 164 10.22 -13.19 2.07
CA LEU A 164 9.79 -14.19 3.04
C LEU A 164 10.96 -14.96 3.64
N GLU A 165 11.93 -15.35 2.84
CA GLU A 165 13.15 -16.01 3.31
C GLU A 165 13.90 -15.12 4.30
N MET A 166 14.00 -13.81 4.02
CA MET A 166 14.63 -12.86 4.91
C MET A 166 13.82 -12.64 6.20
N ALA A 167 12.51 -12.43 6.10
CA ALA A 167 11.62 -12.24 7.24
C ALA A 167 11.53 -13.47 8.16
N MET A 168 11.77 -14.67 7.61
CA MET A 168 11.77 -15.91 8.39
C MET A 168 13.08 -16.15 9.15
N GLN A 169 14.13 -15.35 8.90
CA GLN A 169 15.38 -15.42 9.64
C GLN A 169 15.26 -14.67 10.97
N ASN A 170 15.90 -15.20 12.02
CA ASN A 170 16.09 -14.53 13.32
C ASN A 170 14.79 -13.93 13.92
N ARG A 171 13.67 -14.65 13.81
CA ARG A 171 12.38 -14.20 14.33
C ARG A 171 12.38 -14.09 15.85
N LEU A 172 11.62 -13.13 16.37
CA LEU A 172 11.47 -12.92 17.80
C LEU A 172 10.99 -14.20 18.53
N GLY A 173 11.74 -14.62 19.56
CA GLY A 173 11.43 -15.83 20.33
C GLY A 173 11.74 -17.15 19.61
N GLN A 174 12.33 -17.13 18.43
CA GLN A 174 12.83 -18.31 17.73
C GLN A 174 14.35 -18.41 17.84
N PRO A 175 14.95 -19.61 17.72
CA PRO A 175 16.39 -19.74 17.63
C PRO A 175 16.95 -18.90 16.49
N ALA A 176 18.04 -18.18 16.72
CA ALA A 176 18.75 -17.44 15.68
C ALA A 176 19.36 -18.43 14.66
N ASN A 177 19.53 -18.00 13.42
CA ASN A 177 20.24 -18.80 12.43
C ASN A 177 21.71 -18.95 12.84
N ASP A 178 22.21 -20.20 12.85
CA ASP A 178 23.64 -20.43 13.05
C ASP A 178 24.44 -19.97 11.83
N PHE A 179 25.57 -19.38 12.06
CA PHE A 179 26.51 -19.00 11.02
C PHE A 179 27.95 -19.31 11.42
N ARG A 180 28.78 -19.56 10.43
CA ARG A 180 30.21 -19.79 10.61
C ARG A 180 30.99 -18.47 10.48
N TYR A 181 31.93 -18.23 11.36
CA TYR A 181 32.83 -17.09 11.30
C TYR A 181 34.29 -17.56 11.37
N THR A 182 35.21 -16.69 10.91
CA THR A 182 36.65 -16.93 10.97
C THR A 182 37.30 -15.79 11.75
N LEU A 183 38.07 -16.13 12.77
CA LEU A 183 38.83 -15.17 13.55
C LEU A 183 40.06 -14.68 12.78
N ALA A 184 40.63 -13.56 13.19
CA ALA A 184 41.89 -13.02 12.64
C ALA A 184 43.05 -14.01 12.74
N SER A 185 43.02 -14.94 13.70
CA SER A 185 43.99 -16.03 13.86
C SER A 185 43.86 -17.17 12.80
N GLY A 186 42.79 -17.15 11.98
CA GLY A 186 42.44 -18.23 11.05
C GLY A 186 41.60 -19.35 11.66
N ALA A 187 41.32 -19.31 12.97
CA ALA A 187 40.42 -20.28 13.62
C ALA A 187 38.97 -20.00 13.23
N SER A 188 38.16 -21.05 13.02
CA SER A 188 36.75 -20.95 12.71
C SER A 188 35.86 -21.38 13.90
N GLY A 189 34.70 -20.74 14.00
CA GLY A 189 33.66 -21.10 14.96
C GLY A 189 32.28 -20.94 14.39
N THR A 190 31.25 -21.28 15.18
CA THR A 190 29.84 -21.03 14.84
C THR A 190 29.19 -20.23 15.95
N LEU A 191 28.05 -19.54 15.64
CA LEU A 191 27.29 -18.80 16.66
C LEU A 191 26.92 -19.73 17.83
N TYR A 192 26.41 -20.91 17.55
CA TYR A 192 26.01 -21.86 18.58
C TYR A 192 27.19 -22.52 19.33
N GLY A 193 28.39 -22.42 18.78
CA GLY A 193 29.62 -22.85 19.45
C GLY A 193 30.13 -21.87 20.50
N LEU A 194 29.57 -20.65 20.57
CA LEU A 194 29.95 -19.65 21.56
C LEU A 194 29.38 -19.98 22.95
N GLN A 195 30.24 -19.93 23.96
CA GLN A 195 29.86 -20.08 25.36
C GLN A 195 29.80 -18.69 25.99
N ALA A 196 28.69 -18.00 25.78
CA ALA A 196 28.45 -16.67 26.33
C ALA A 196 27.00 -16.50 26.74
N GLU A 197 26.72 -15.75 27.77
CA GLU A 197 25.35 -15.44 28.20
C GLU A 197 24.64 -14.51 27.19
N TYR A 198 25.40 -13.62 26.55
CA TYR A 198 24.94 -12.68 25.52
C TYR A 198 25.95 -12.64 24.37
N VAL A 199 25.45 -12.56 23.15
CA VAL A 199 26.24 -12.37 21.94
C VAL A 199 25.74 -11.13 21.22
N LEU A 200 26.64 -10.18 20.98
CA LEU A 200 26.36 -9.01 20.14
C LEU A 200 26.86 -9.31 18.73
N LEU A 201 25.99 -9.14 17.75
CA LEU A 201 26.25 -9.37 16.31
C LEU A 201 26.29 -8.05 15.56
#